data_50991f97049122dec923348fb089486c
#
_entry.id   50991f97049122dec923348fb089486c
#
_cell.length_a   1.000
_cell.length_b   1.000
_cell.length_c   1.000
_cell.angle_alpha   90.00
_cell.angle_beta   90.00
_cell.angle_gamma   90.00
#
_symmetry.space_group_name_H-M   'P 1'
#
loop_
_entity.id
_entity.type
_entity.pdbx_description
1 polymer ?
#
loop_
_entity_poly.entity_id
_entity_poly.type
_entity_poly.pdbx_seq_one_letter_code
_entity_poly.pdbx_strand_id
1 'polypeptide(L)'
;MIVHLAIHTPTPEGVEPLIASMQRFAAAGRTQPGLREVHTMRDEGSGRLLGLAIWESREAFETGVAAMRAAVEDDPFPDWEIGPPEVYLFEDV
;
A
#
# COMPACT_ATOMS: atom_id res chain seq x y z
N MET A 1 7.52 -16.42 -1.27
CA MET A 1 7.45 -15.02 -0.81
C MET A 1 6.80 -14.15 -1.87
N ILE A 2 5.93 -13.25 -1.46
CA ILE A 2 5.29 -12.28 -2.35
C ILE A 2 5.67 -10.89 -1.90
N VAL A 3 6.08 -10.03 -2.85
CA VAL A 3 6.35 -8.62 -2.60
C VAL A 3 5.33 -7.79 -3.36
N HIS A 4 4.53 -7.04 -2.62
CA HIS A 4 3.49 -6.17 -3.16
C HIS A 4 3.94 -4.72 -3.06
N LEU A 5 4.02 -4.04 -4.19
CA LEU A 5 4.42 -2.64 -4.27
C LEU A 5 3.29 -1.80 -4.85
N ALA A 6 3.06 -0.63 -4.28
CA ALA A 6 2.16 0.36 -4.87
C ALA A 6 2.85 1.72 -4.83
N ILE A 7 2.96 2.37 -5.98
CA ILE A 7 3.57 3.69 -6.10
C ILE A 7 2.46 4.70 -6.41
N HIS A 8 2.31 5.67 -5.53
CA HIS A 8 1.27 6.70 -5.61
C HIS A 8 1.90 8.05 -5.95
N THR A 9 1.23 8.82 -6.81
CA THR A 9 1.63 10.19 -7.11
C THR A 9 0.56 11.12 -6.53
N PRO A 10 0.79 11.72 -5.34
CA PRO A 10 -0.21 12.55 -4.71
C PRO A 10 -0.32 13.93 -5.37
N THR A 11 -1.53 14.51 -5.30
CA THR A 11 -1.71 15.95 -5.51
C THR A 11 -1.10 16.69 -4.31
N PRO A 12 -0.80 18.00 -4.42
CA PRO A 12 -0.28 18.75 -3.25
C PRO A 12 -1.17 18.64 -2.00
N GLU A 13 -2.49 18.73 -2.17
CA GLU A 13 -3.46 18.62 -1.09
C GLU A 13 -3.67 17.16 -0.63
N GLY A 14 -3.34 16.22 -1.50
CA GLY A 14 -3.54 14.80 -1.24
C GLY A 14 -2.44 14.12 -0.44
N VAL A 15 -1.28 14.78 -0.24
CA VAL A 15 -0.11 14.15 0.39
C VAL A 15 -0.44 13.61 1.78
N GLU A 16 -0.91 14.46 2.68
CA GLU A 16 -1.15 14.05 4.06
C GLU A 16 -2.29 13.05 4.22
N PRO A 17 -3.48 13.25 3.59
CA PRO A 17 -4.53 12.24 3.70
C PRO A 17 -4.16 10.92 3.06
N LEU A 18 -3.40 10.92 1.98
CA LEU A 18 -2.94 9.68 1.34
C LEU A 18 -1.96 8.92 2.24
N ILE A 19 -1.01 9.62 2.86
CA ILE A 19 -0.10 9.01 3.84
C ILE A 19 -0.90 8.38 4.98
N ALA A 20 -1.87 9.10 5.53
CA ALA A 20 -2.71 8.58 6.61
C ALA A 20 -3.49 7.33 6.19
N SER A 21 -4.02 7.31 4.96
CA SER A 21 -4.69 6.14 4.40
C SER A 21 -3.74 4.96 4.24
N MET A 22 -2.55 5.20 3.70
CA MET A 22 -1.52 4.15 3.54
C MET A 22 -1.10 3.57 4.90
N GLN A 23 -1.02 4.40 5.93
CA GLN A 23 -0.71 3.96 7.29
C GLN A 23 -1.84 3.12 7.89
N ARG A 24 -3.11 3.45 7.63
CA ARG A 24 -4.24 2.61 8.05
C ARG A 24 -4.25 1.28 7.31
N PHE A 25 -3.94 1.29 6.03
CA PHE A 25 -3.77 0.10 5.20
C PHE A 25 -2.69 -0.81 5.82
N ALA A 26 -1.53 -0.23 6.13
CA ALA A 26 -0.42 -0.95 6.76
C ALA A 26 -0.80 -1.51 8.14
N ALA A 27 -1.50 -0.73 8.95
CA ALA A 27 -1.93 -1.16 10.29
C ALA A 27 -2.87 -2.37 10.20
N ALA A 28 -3.79 -2.37 9.25
CA ALA A 28 -4.67 -3.52 9.02
C ALA A 28 -3.86 -4.76 8.60
N GLY A 29 -2.83 -4.57 7.77
CA GLY A 29 -1.95 -5.65 7.34
C GLY A 29 -1.17 -6.29 8.48
N ARG A 30 -0.74 -5.50 9.47
CA ARG A 30 0.03 -6.00 10.61
C ARG A 30 -0.75 -6.97 11.48
N THR A 31 -2.06 -7.00 11.39
CA THR A 31 -2.90 -7.97 12.11
C THR A 31 -3.09 -9.27 11.33
N GLN A 32 -2.62 -9.34 10.10
CA GLN A 32 -2.87 -10.49 9.22
C GLN A 32 -1.75 -11.52 9.30
N PRO A 33 -2.10 -12.82 9.34
CA PRO A 33 -1.10 -13.89 9.31
C PRO A 33 -0.27 -13.84 8.04
N GLY A 34 1.04 -14.06 8.18
CA GLY A 34 1.94 -14.18 7.03
C GLY A 34 2.50 -12.87 6.51
N LEU A 35 2.11 -11.73 7.06
CA LEU A 35 2.79 -10.47 6.74
C LEU A 35 4.15 -10.46 7.45
N ARG A 36 5.23 -10.28 6.69
CA ARG A 36 6.59 -10.17 7.24
C ARG A 36 6.99 -8.75 7.47
N GLU A 37 6.77 -7.87 6.49
CA GLU A 37 7.12 -6.46 6.56
C GLU A 37 6.09 -5.64 5.82
N VAL A 38 5.86 -4.42 6.29
CA VAL A 38 5.07 -3.41 5.60
C VAL A 38 5.67 -2.04 5.89
N HIS A 39 5.81 -1.22 4.84
CA HIS A 39 6.41 0.11 4.93
C HIS A 39 5.62 1.11 4.10
N THR A 40 5.53 2.33 4.60
CA THR A 40 5.04 3.49 3.86
C THR A 40 6.22 4.45 3.73
N MET A 41 6.64 4.74 2.50
CA MET A 41 7.88 5.46 2.24
C MET A 41 7.63 6.58 1.23
N ARG A 42 8.51 7.57 1.24
CA ARG A 42 8.48 8.69 0.30
C ARG A 42 9.77 8.71 -0.51
N ASP A 43 9.65 8.95 -1.81
CA ASP A 43 10.79 9.25 -2.67
C ASP A 43 11.20 10.71 -2.45
N GLU A 44 12.42 10.95 -1.97
CA GLU A 44 12.92 12.30 -1.69
C GLU A 44 12.91 13.17 -2.94
N GLY A 45 13.22 12.60 -4.10
CA GLY A 45 13.35 13.37 -5.34
C GLY A 45 12.03 13.80 -5.93
N SER A 46 11.06 12.88 -6.03
CA SER A 46 9.79 13.13 -6.73
C SER A 46 8.62 13.43 -5.80
N GLY A 47 8.72 13.06 -4.53
CA GLY A 47 7.60 13.15 -3.60
C GLY A 47 6.58 12.03 -3.76
N ARG A 48 6.80 11.07 -4.66
CA ARG A 48 5.90 9.91 -4.79
C ARG A 48 5.96 9.07 -3.53
N LEU A 49 4.87 8.36 -3.26
CA LEU A 49 4.74 7.53 -2.06
C LEU A 49 4.75 6.06 -2.45
N LEU A 50 5.46 5.26 -1.68
CA LEU A 50 5.57 3.82 -1.88
C LEU A 50 4.94 3.09 -0.72
N GLY A 51 4.00 2.18 -1.02
CA GLY A 51 3.57 1.14 -0.10
C GLY A 51 4.28 -0.16 -0.47
N LEU A 52 4.95 -0.76 0.50
CA LEU A 52 5.66 -2.04 0.32
C LEU A 52 5.15 -3.03 1.35
N ALA A 53 4.75 -4.22 0.91
CA ALA A 53 4.39 -5.30 1.80
C ALA A 53 5.07 -6.60 1.34
N ILE A 54 5.65 -7.32 2.29
CA ILE A 54 6.29 -8.62 2.04
C ILE A 54 5.50 -9.68 2.78
N TRP A 55 5.01 -10.67 2.03
CA TRP A 55 4.19 -11.76 2.52
C TRP A 55 4.92 -13.09 2.39
N GLU A 56 4.70 -14.00 3.32
CA GLU A 56 5.36 -15.33 3.28
C GLU A 56 4.83 -16.23 2.15
N SER A 57 3.60 -16.00 1.68
CA SER A 57 2.99 -16.81 0.62
C SER A 57 1.94 -16.02 -0.17
N ARG A 58 1.58 -16.52 -1.34
CA ARG A 58 0.49 -15.95 -2.15
C ARG A 58 -0.84 -16.03 -1.41
N GLU A 59 -1.11 -17.13 -0.72
CA GLU A 59 -2.34 -17.31 0.03
C GLU A 59 -2.47 -16.26 1.15
N ALA A 60 -1.38 -16.04 1.90
CA ALA A 60 -1.34 -15.02 2.93
C ALA A 60 -1.58 -13.61 2.34
N PHE A 61 -0.97 -13.32 1.19
CA PHE A 61 -1.19 -12.06 0.48
C PHE A 61 -2.66 -11.89 0.08
N GLU A 62 -3.25 -12.87 -0.58
CA GLU A 62 -4.64 -12.77 -1.07
C GLU A 62 -5.63 -12.54 0.07
N THR A 63 -5.47 -13.26 1.16
CA THR A 63 -6.31 -13.10 2.34
C THR A 63 -6.06 -11.78 3.04
N GLY A 64 -4.79 -11.44 3.26
CA GLY A 64 -4.39 -10.26 4.02
C GLY A 64 -4.70 -8.96 3.29
N VAL A 65 -4.44 -8.88 1.99
CA VAL A 65 -4.69 -7.65 1.22
C VAL A 65 -6.18 -7.30 1.15
N ALA A 66 -7.06 -8.30 1.20
CA ALA A 66 -8.50 -8.04 1.25
C ALA A 66 -8.90 -7.28 2.50
N ALA A 67 -8.34 -7.65 3.65
CA ALA A 67 -8.55 -6.94 4.92
C ALA A 67 -7.95 -5.53 4.88
N MET A 68 -6.79 -5.37 4.27
CA MET A 68 -6.14 -4.06 4.13
C MET A 68 -6.97 -3.12 3.25
N ARG A 69 -7.49 -3.61 2.13
CA ARG A 69 -8.36 -2.83 1.24
C ARG A 69 -9.65 -2.41 1.94
N ALA A 70 -10.24 -3.29 2.73
CA ALA A 70 -11.46 -3.00 3.49
C ALA A 70 -11.26 -1.83 4.45
N ALA A 71 -10.07 -1.70 5.04
CA ALA A 71 -9.75 -0.63 5.99
C ALA A 71 -9.76 0.77 5.35
N VAL A 72 -9.62 0.87 4.03
CA VAL A 72 -9.51 2.15 3.31
C VAL A 72 -10.52 2.27 2.15
N GLU A 73 -11.51 1.38 2.08
CA GLU A 73 -12.42 1.30 0.92
C GLU A 73 -13.23 2.57 0.66
N ASP A 74 -13.51 3.36 1.71
CA ASP A 74 -14.27 4.60 1.59
C ASP A 74 -13.41 5.83 1.33
N ASP A 75 -12.10 5.67 1.24
CA ASP A 75 -11.20 6.79 1.03
C ASP A 75 -11.28 7.30 -0.42
N PRO A 76 -11.37 8.65 -0.62
CA PRO A 76 -11.52 9.23 -1.95
C PRO A 76 -10.18 9.35 -2.69
N PHE A 77 -9.56 8.22 -3.03
CA PHE A 77 -8.25 8.20 -3.70
C PHE A 77 -8.15 9.08 -4.95
N PRO A 78 -9.18 9.13 -5.84
CA PRO A 78 -9.08 10.01 -7.01
C PRO A 78 -8.90 11.49 -6.68
N ASP A 79 -9.33 11.95 -5.50
CA ASP A 79 -9.14 13.32 -5.06
C ASP A 79 -7.73 13.57 -4.55
N TRP A 80 -7.01 12.53 -4.15
CA TRP A 80 -5.68 12.62 -3.54
C TRP A 80 -4.54 12.30 -4.48
N GLU A 81 -4.82 11.62 -5.61
CA GLU A 81 -3.80 11.10 -6.51
C GLU A 81 -3.92 11.67 -7.91
N ILE A 82 -2.79 11.79 -8.57
CA ILE A 82 -2.70 12.12 -10.00
C ILE A 82 -2.71 10.79 -10.75
N GLY A 83 -3.87 10.37 -11.22
CA GLY A 83 -4.05 9.10 -11.89
C GLY A 83 -4.01 7.88 -10.95
N PRO A 84 -4.19 6.67 -11.49
CA PRO A 84 -4.15 5.46 -10.70
C PRO A 84 -2.72 5.14 -10.23
N PRO A 85 -2.57 4.45 -9.08
CA PRO A 85 -1.24 4.03 -8.63
C PRO A 85 -0.65 2.96 -9.55
N GLU A 86 0.68 2.90 -9.59
CA GLU A 86 1.38 1.79 -10.21
C GLU A 86 1.48 0.66 -9.19
N VAL A 87 1.00 -0.52 -9.57
CA VAL A 87 0.97 -1.67 -8.65
C VAL A 87 1.77 -2.81 -9.25
N TYR A 88 2.64 -3.39 -8.45
CA TYR A 88 3.49 -4.52 -8.83
C TYR A 88 3.38 -5.64 -7.82
N LEU A 89 3.42 -6.86 -8.33
CA LEU A 89 3.41 -8.05 -7.51
C LEU A 89 4.57 -8.94 -7.97
N PHE A 90 5.53 -9.14 -7.10
CA PHE A 90 6.70 -9.97 -7.38
C PHE A 90 6.65 -11.25 -6.55
N GLU A 91 7.12 -12.33 -7.12
CA GLU A 91 7.30 -13.59 -6.42
C GLU A 91 8.74 -14.08 -6.60
N ASP A 92 9.24 -14.85 -5.63
CA ASP A 92 10.56 -15.44 -5.75
C ASP A 92 10.57 -16.58 -6.79
N VAL A 93 11.65 -16.71 -7.50
CA VAL A 93 11.81 -17.72 -8.56
C VAL A 93 12.96 -18.67 -8.26
#